data_ae9faaff187847c73d4c11a6838ad773
#
_entry.id   ae9faaff187847c73d4c11a6838ad773
#
_cell.length_a   1.000
_cell.length_b   1.000
_cell.length_c   1.000
_cell.angle_alpha   90.00
_cell.angle_beta   90.00
_cell.angle_gamma   90.00
#
_symmetry.space_group_name_H-M   'P 1'
#
loop_
_entity.id
_entity.type
_entity.pdbx_description
1 polymer ?
#
loop_
_entity_poly.entity_id
_entity_poly.type
_entity_poly.pdbx_seq_one_letter_code
_entity_poly.pdbx_strand_id
1 'polypeptide(L)'
;MTSVVLNSLLILLLVAIQGIFVAAELALVSLRESQVRQLAHRGKRGQLVAKLTSNPNLFLSVAQIGVTLSGFLAAAFGADKLASDLVPAVGASGPQQRCRRHDLPGVDHPRDLHVSIVVGELTAKRLALQRAEGVALALAPLVDFTGRVARPVIWLLGVSTNVVVRVLGGDPTISREEVTNEEIRMMVSGSTSLGDEERRIVEDAFAAW
;
A
#
# COMPACT_ATOMS: atom_id res chain seq x y z
N MET A 1 -15.52 -30.58 8.84
CA MET A 1 -16.03 -29.58 7.85
C MET A 1 -16.03 -28.16 8.43
N THR A 2 -16.44 -27.93 9.66
CA THR A 2 -16.45 -26.60 10.31
C THR A 2 -15.07 -25.93 10.40
N SER A 3 -14.01 -26.66 10.70
CA SER A 3 -12.64 -26.12 10.77
C SER A 3 -12.11 -25.66 9.41
N VAL A 4 -12.41 -26.38 8.33
CA VAL A 4 -11.98 -26.03 6.97
C VAL A 4 -12.63 -24.72 6.53
N VAL A 5 -13.94 -24.58 6.75
CA VAL A 5 -14.69 -23.37 6.40
C VAL A 5 -14.19 -22.18 7.21
N LEU A 6 -13.97 -22.36 8.51
CA LEU A 6 -13.47 -21.31 9.41
C LEU A 6 -12.09 -20.81 8.99
N ASN A 7 -11.16 -21.72 8.68
CA ASN A 7 -9.82 -21.35 8.23
C ASN A 7 -9.83 -20.65 6.87
N SER A 8 -10.64 -21.12 5.93
CA SER A 8 -10.79 -20.46 4.63
C SER A 8 -11.39 -19.06 4.77
N LEU A 9 -12.34 -18.88 5.67
CA LEU A 9 -12.92 -17.58 5.98
C LEU A 9 -11.90 -16.63 6.61
N LEU A 10 -11.04 -17.15 7.49
CA LEU A 10 -9.96 -16.38 8.12
C LEU A 10 -8.93 -15.89 7.07
N ILE A 11 -8.50 -16.79 6.18
CA ILE A 11 -7.58 -16.42 5.10
C ILE A 11 -8.22 -15.35 4.20
N LEU A 12 -9.47 -15.54 3.80
CA LEU A 12 -10.20 -14.56 2.98
C LEU A 12 -10.31 -13.20 3.70
N LEU A 13 -10.56 -13.20 5.00
CA LEU A 13 -10.59 -11.99 5.81
C LEU A 13 -9.23 -11.28 5.81
N LEU A 14 -8.13 -12.02 5.98
CA LEU A 14 -6.78 -11.45 5.97
C LEU A 14 -6.41 -10.87 4.60
N VAL A 15 -6.79 -11.55 3.51
CA VAL A 15 -6.63 -11.04 2.13
C VAL A 15 -7.47 -9.77 1.92
N ALA A 16 -8.68 -9.72 2.44
CA ALA A 16 -9.52 -8.53 2.37
C ALA A 16 -8.91 -7.35 3.16
N ILE A 17 -8.36 -7.59 4.35
CA ILE A 17 -7.66 -6.57 5.16
C ILE A 17 -6.43 -6.06 4.39
N GLN A 18 -5.65 -6.95 3.77
CA GLN A 18 -4.54 -6.55 2.90
C GLN A 18 -5.00 -5.64 1.77
N GLY A 19 -6.08 -6.00 1.08
CA GLY A 19 -6.68 -5.19 0.01
C GLY A 19 -7.14 -3.80 0.48
N ILE A 20 -7.64 -3.69 1.72
CA ILE A 20 -8.04 -2.42 2.33
C ILE A 20 -6.82 -1.51 2.52
N PHE A 21 -5.69 -2.02 3.01
CA PHE A 21 -4.47 -1.22 3.16
C PHE A 21 -3.89 -0.79 1.81
N VAL A 22 -3.89 -1.69 0.82
CA VAL A 22 -3.48 -1.36 -0.56
C VAL A 22 -4.38 -0.28 -1.16
N ALA A 23 -5.69 -0.36 -0.95
CA ALA A 23 -6.64 0.64 -1.43
C ALA A 23 -6.43 2.00 -0.73
N ALA A 24 -6.17 1.99 0.59
CA ALA A 24 -5.89 3.21 1.35
C ALA A 24 -4.61 3.91 0.86
N GLU A 25 -3.55 3.15 0.65
CA GLU A 25 -2.28 3.65 0.12
C GLU A 25 -2.46 4.32 -1.23
N LEU A 26 -3.05 3.61 -2.19
CA LEU A 26 -3.26 4.16 -3.54
C LEU A 26 -4.21 5.35 -3.55
N ALA A 27 -5.26 5.32 -2.74
CA ALA A 27 -6.19 6.44 -2.65
C ALA A 27 -5.48 7.70 -2.14
N LEU A 28 -4.68 7.59 -1.06
CA LEU A 28 -3.96 8.73 -0.48
C LEU A 28 -2.87 9.28 -1.41
N VAL A 29 -2.10 8.39 -2.08
CA VAL A 29 -1.05 8.79 -3.04
C VAL A 29 -1.62 9.46 -4.29
N SER A 30 -2.80 9.03 -4.75
CA SER A 30 -3.40 9.53 -5.99
C SER A 30 -4.12 10.88 -5.83
N LEU A 31 -4.32 11.37 -4.59
CA LEU A 31 -4.95 12.66 -4.35
C LEU A 31 -4.03 13.81 -4.78
N ARG A 32 -4.59 14.73 -5.55
CA ARG A 32 -3.91 15.99 -5.90
C ARG A 32 -4.00 16.96 -4.72
N GLU A 33 -3.04 17.85 -4.61
CA GLU A 33 -2.99 18.84 -3.53
C GLU A 33 -4.28 19.69 -3.46
N SER A 34 -4.83 20.08 -4.61
CA SER A 34 -6.10 20.81 -4.67
C SER A 34 -7.29 20.03 -4.10
N GLN A 35 -7.33 18.70 -4.32
CA GLN A 35 -8.35 17.82 -3.75
C GLN A 35 -8.16 17.68 -2.24
N VAL A 36 -6.94 17.52 -1.77
CA VAL A 36 -6.62 17.45 -0.33
C VAL A 36 -7.09 18.72 0.38
N ARG A 37 -6.79 19.91 -0.17
CA ARG A 37 -7.27 21.19 0.38
C ARG A 37 -8.80 21.27 0.44
N GLN A 38 -9.50 20.86 -0.62
CA GLN A 38 -10.96 20.81 -0.61
C GLN A 38 -11.52 19.83 0.43
N LEU A 39 -10.91 18.66 0.57
CA LEU A 39 -11.31 17.65 1.55
C LEU A 39 -11.10 18.14 2.98
N ALA A 40 -10.02 18.89 3.26
CA ALA A 40 -9.76 19.45 4.58
C ALA A 40 -10.91 20.32 5.11
N HIS A 41 -11.65 21.00 4.21
CA HIS A 41 -12.83 21.79 4.57
C HIS A 41 -14.10 20.93 4.76
N ARG A 42 -14.11 19.66 4.37
CA ARG A 42 -15.27 18.75 4.50
C ARG A 42 -15.39 18.04 5.86
N GLY A 43 -14.79 18.58 6.92
CA GLY A 43 -14.91 18.09 8.28
C GLY A 43 -13.77 17.20 8.76
N LYS A 44 -13.96 16.52 9.91
CA LYS A 44 -12.90 15.81 10.63
C LYS A 44 -12.16 14.74 9.80
N ARG A 45 -12.87 14.00 8.96
CA ARG A 45 -12.24 12.97 8.10
C ARG A 45 -11.38 13.59 7.01
N GLY A 46 -11.82 14.71 6.43
CA GLY A 46 -11.04 15.44 5.44
C GLY A 46 -9.77 16.07 6.04
N GLN A 47 -9.86 16.61 7.25
CA GLN A 47 -8.68 17.08 7.99
C GLN A 47 -7.69 15.95 8.29
N LEU A 48 -8.22 14.75 8.55
CA LEU A 48 -7.38 13.56 8.76
C LEU A 48 -6.66 13.14 7.48
N VAL A 49 -7.35 13.18 6.33
CA VAL A 49 -6.72 12.97 5.01
C VAL A 49 -5.60 13.98 4.79
N ALA A 50 -5.85 15.28 5.00
CA ALA A 50 -4.85 16.31 4.85
C ALA A 50 -3.64 16.10 5.77
N LYS A 51 -3.88 15.68 7.03
CA LYS A 51 -2.82 15.33 7.98
C LYS A 51 -1.99 14.13 7.54
N LEU A 52 -2.61 13.11 6.95
CA LEU A 52 -1.90 11.92 6.46
C LEU A 52 -1.09 12.24 5.21
N THR A 53 -1.67 12.98 4.27
CA THR A 53 -0.98 13.36 3.02
C THR A 53 0.14 14.37 3.23
N SER A 54 0.11 15.17 4.32
CA SER A 54 1.24 16.03 4.69
C SER A 54 2.47 15.28 5.22
N ASN A 55 2.36 13.98 5.50
CA ASN A 55 3.48 13.14 5.87
C ASN A 55 3.45 11.81 5.09
N PRO A 56 3.87 11.82 3.81
CA PRO A 56 3.82 10.66 2.93
C PRO A 56 4.56 9.45 3.50
N ASN A 57 5.73 9.68 4.07
CA ASN A 57 6.56 8.60 4.63
C ASN A 57 5.84 7.84 5.75
N LEU A 58 5.07 8.55 6.58
CA LEU A 58 4.34 7.94 7.68
C LEU A 58 3.21 7.04 7.16
N PHE A 59 2.32 7.55 6.30
CA PHE A 59 1.18 6.75 5.86
C PHE A 59 1.60 5.59 4.95
N LEU A 60 2.64 5.77 4.12
CA LEU A 60 3.23 4.69 3.31
C LEU A 60 3.78 3.57 4.21
N SER A 61 4.53 3.93 5.28
CA SER A 61 5.02 2.93 6.24
C SER A 61 3.87 2.20 6.95
N VAL A 62 2.81 2.90 7.31
CA VAL A 62 1.62 2.30 7.94
C VAL A 62 0.94 1.32 6.99
N ALA A 63 0.71 1.73 5.75
CA ALA A 63 0.08 0.89 4.73
C ALA A 63 0.93 -0.34 4.45
N GLN A 64 2.25 -0.17 4.28
CA GLN A 64 3.18 -1.26 4.06
C GLN A 64 3.21 -2.27 5.21
N ILE A 65 3.21 -1.81 6.46
CA ILE A 65 3.11 -2.69 7.63
C ILE A 65 1.80 -3.47 7.59
N GLY A 66 0.68 -2.80 7.29
CA GLY A 66 -0.63 -3.44 7.19
C GLY A 66 -0.67 -4.52 6.10
N VAL A 67 -0.17 -4.21 4.92
CA VAL A 67 -0.08 -5.16 3.79
C VAL A 67 0.81 -6.34 4.12
N THR A 68 2.02 -6.08 4.63
CA THR A 68 3.01 -7.12 4.93
C THR A 68 2.52 -8.05 6.05
N LEU A 69 2.01 -7.49 7.14
CA LEU A 69 1.52 -8.27 8.27
C LEU A 69 0.32 -9.13 7.88
N SER A 70 -0.65 -8.56 7.17
CA SER A 70 -1.84 -9.31 6.72
C SER A 70 -1.47 -10.41 5.73
N GLY A 71 -0.56 -10.13 4.78
CA GLY A 71 -0.08 -11.10 3.81
C GLY A 71 0.72 -12.23 4.48
N PHE A 72 1.58 -11.89 5.43
CA PHE A 72 2.37 -12.88 6.17
C PHE A 72 1.46 -13.79 7.02
N LEU A 73 0.47 -13.23 7.72
CA LEU A 73 -0.50 -14.01 8.48
C LEU A 73 -1.33 -14.91 7.57
N ALA A 74 -1.80 -14.40 6.42
CA ALA A 74 -2.54 -15.22 5.47
C ALA A 74 -1.71 -16.39 4.93
N ALA A 75 -0.43 -16.15 4.63
CA ALA A 75 0.50 -17.20 4.20
C ALA A 75 0.79 -18.22 5.32
N ALA A 76 0.99 -17.77 6.56
CA ALA A 76 1.26 -18.65 7.69
C ALA A 76 0.07 -19.58 7.98
N PHE A 77 -1.15 -19.04 8.03
CA PHE A 77 -2.37 -19.85 8.20
C PHE A 77 -2.63 -20.77 7.00
N GLY A 78 -2.31 -20.33 5.78
CA GLY A 78 -2.40 -21.15 4.58
C GLY A 78 -1.42 -22.33 4.60
N ALA A 79 -0.17 -22.10 5.03
CA ALA A 79 0.86 -23.11 5.10
C ALA A 79 0.57 -24.17 6.18
N ASP A 80 0.07 -23.76 7.36
CA ASP A 80 -0.30 -24.67 8.45
C ASP A 80 -1.42 -25.64 8.01
N LYS A 81 -2.40 -25.12 7.28
CA LYS A 81 -3.46 -25.94 6.73
C LYS A 81 -2.95 -26.93 5.68
N LEU A 82 -2.09 -26.47 4.77
CA LEU A 82 -1.49 -27.33 3.77
C LEU A 82 -0.67 -28.44 4.41
N ALA A 83 0.09 -28.14 5.48
CA ALA A 83 0.83 -29.12 6.23
C ALA A 83 -0.08 -30.13 6.91
N SER A 84 -1.19 -29.72 7.53
CA SER A 84 -2.14 -30.62 8.22
C SER A 84 -2.87 -31.56 7.26
N ASP A 85 -3.11 -31.14 6.03
CA ASP A 85 -3.77 -31.95 4.98
C ASP A 85 -2.78 -32.90 4.28
N LEU A 86 -1.47 -32.53 4.23
CA LEU A 86 -0.41 -33.36 3.61
C LEU A 86 0.12 -34.47 4.52
N VAL A 87 0.19 -34.26 5.82
CA VAL A 87 0.74 -35.24 6.78
C VAL A 87 0.02 -36.59 6.72
N PRO A 88 -1.33 -36.68 6.71
CA PRO A 88 -2.01 -37.99 6.59
C PRO A 88 -1.84 -38.62 5.20
N ALA A 89 -1.67 -37.82 4.14
CA ALA A 89 -1.47 -38.34 2.80
C ALA A 89 -0.08 -38.96 2.60
N VAL A 90 0.95 -38.38 3.23
CA VAL A 90 2.34 -38.88 3.17
C VAL A 90 2.57 -40.07 4.10
N GLY A 91 1.90 -40.10 5.26
CA GLY A 91 2.01 -41.19 6.24
C GLY A 91 1.29 -42.49 5.83
N ALA A 92 0.35 -42.44 4.90
CA ALA A 92 -0.43 -43.62 4.46
C ALA A 92 0.12 -44.30 3.20
N SER A 93 1.13 -43.71 2.53
CA SER A 93 1.67 -44.22 1.27
C SER A 93 3.09 -44.71 1.46
N GLY A 94 3.33 -46.02 1.38
CA GLY A 94 4.66 -46.59 1.20
C GLY A 94 5.34 -46.06 -0.09
N PRO A 95 6.66 -46.31 -0.29
CA PRO A 95 7.50 -45.59 -1.25
C PRO A 95 7.19 -45.79 -2.75
N GLN A 96 6.03 -46.35 -3.10
CA GLN A 96 5.71 -46.71 -4.49
C GLN A 96 4.48 -46.02 -5.14
N GLN A 97 3.80 -45.14 -4.43
CA GLN A 97 2.79 -44.35 -5.15
C GLN A 97 3.41 -43.01 -5.58
N ARG A 98 3.81 -42.96 -6.84
CA ARG A 98 4.08 -41.72 -7.59
C ARG A 98 2.98 -40.73 -7.25
N CYS A 99 3.35 -39.65 -6.57
CA CYS A 99 2.48 -38.48 -6.41
C CYS A 99 1.88 -38.13 -7.77
N ARG A 100 0.66 -38.54 -8.01
CA ARG A 100 -0.16 -37.92 -9.03
C ARG A 100 -0.30 -36.47 -8.62
N ARG A 101 0.35 -35.61 -9.34
CA ARG A 101 0.40 -34.15 -9.16
C ARG A 101 -0.98 -33.48 -9.21
N HIS A 102 -2.03 -34.31 -9.34
CA HIS A 102 -3.42 -33.88 -9.56
C HIS A 102 -4.33 -33.95 -8.31
N ASP A 103 -3.87 -34.52 -7.21
CA ASP A 103 -4.77 -34.79 -6.08
C ASP A 103 -4.40 -34.02 -4.80
N LEU A 104 -3.63 -32.92 -4.89
CA LEU A 104 -3.39 -32.01 -3.75
C LEU A 104 -4.57 -31.03 -3.69
N PRO A 105 -5.52 -31.20 -2.74
CA PRO A 105 -6.59 -30.23 -2.58
C PRO A 105 -5.99 -28.94 -2.03
N GLY A 106 -5.86 -27.95 -2.88
CA GLY A 106 -5.44 -26.60 -2.48
C GLY A 106 -4.35 -25.94 -3.32
N VAL A 107 -3.64 -26.68 -4.17
CA VAL A 107 -2.58 -26.12 -5.05
C VAL A 107 -2.98 -26.18 -6.54
N ASP A 108 -4.05 -26.91 -6.88
CA ASP A 108 -4.37 -27.23 -8.26
C ASP A 108 -5.29 -26.25 -8.99
N HIS A 109 -5.60 -25.11 -8.40
CA HIS A 109 -6.46 -24.18 -9.11
C HIS A 109 -5.73 -22.86 -9.38
N PRO A 110 -5.06 -22.72 -10.54
CA PRO A 110 -4.65 -21.42 -11.06
C PRO A 110 -5.83 -20.43 -11.07
N ARG A 111 -7.05 -20.94 -11.05
CA ARG A 111 -8.29 -20.16 -10.87
C ARG A 111 -8.38 -19.50 -9.49
N ASP A 112 -8.07 -20.22 -8.41
CA ASP A 112 -8.19 -19.69 -7.04
C ASP A 112 -7.12 -18.64 -6.77
N LEU A 113 -5.89 -18.86 -7.26
CA LEU A 113 -4.83 -17.86 -7.24
C LEU A 113 -5.21 -16.63 -8.08
N HIS A 114 -5.75 -16.86 -9.27
CA HIS A 114 -6.22 -15.80 -10.16
C HIS A 114 -7.35 -14.98 -9.52
N VAL A 115 -8.35 -15.65 -8.94
CA VAL A 115 -9.45 -14.99 -8.24
C VAL A 115 -8.95 -14.22 -7.03
N SER A 116 -8.04 -14.76 -6.24
CA SER A 116 -7.45 -14.08 -5.09
C SER A 116 -6.68 -12.81 -5.48
N ILE A 117 -5.87 -12.88 -6.53
CA ILE A 117 -5.13 -11.71 -7.04
C ILE A 117 -6.09 -10.68 -7.63
N VAL A 118 -7.04 -11.11 -8.46
CA VAL A 118 -7.96 -10.20 -9.15
C VAL A 118 -8.91 -9.53 -8.16
N VAL A 119 -9.53 -10.30 -7.27
CA VAL A 119 -10.53 -9.78 -6.32
C VAL A 119 -9.84 -9.08 -5.13
N GLY A 120 -8.79 -9.69 -4.57
CA GLY A 120 -8.11 -9.18 -3.38
C GLY A 120 -7.24 -7.95 -3.66
N GLU A 121 -6.51 -7.92 -4.76
CA GLU A 121 -5.52 -6.88 -4.99
C GLU A 121 -5.88 -5.95 -6.16
N LEU A 122 -6.11 -6.49 -7.36
CA LEU A 122 -6.34 -5.66 -8.55
C LEU A 122 -7.65 -4.85 -8.48
N THR A 123 -8.71 -5.45 -7.95
CA THR A 123 -10.00 -4.77 -7.80
C THR A 123 -9.90 -3.65 -6.76
N ALA A 124 -9.24 -3.90 -5.62
CA ALA A 124 -9.00 -2.90 -4.60
C ALA A 124 -8.20 -1.69 -5.14
N LYS A 125 -7.14 -1.95 -5.90
CA LYS A 125 -6.34 -0.91 -6.58
C LYS A 125 -7.17 -0.10 -7.59
N ARG A 126 -7.94 -0.77 -8.45
CA ARG A 126 -8.79 -0.08 -9.44
C ARG A 126 -9.85 0.79 -8.78
N LEU A 127 -10.51 0.28 -7.75
CA LEU A 127 -11.55 1.01 -7.04
C LEU A 127 -10.97 2.24 -6.32
N ALA A 128 -9.79 2.08 -5.70
CA ALA A 128 -9.07 3.17 -5.05
C ALA A 128 -8.72 4.30 -6.03
N LEU A 129 -8.23 3.97 -7.22
CA LEU A 129 -7.90 4.96 -8.25
C LEU A 129 -9.14 5.64 -8.84
N GLN A 130 -10.23 4.90 -9.03
CA GLN A 130 -11.48 5.46 -9.60
C GLN A 130 -12.22 6.38 -8.62
N ARG A 131 -12.11 6.12 -7.31
CA ARG A 131 -12.84 6.84 -6.26
C ARG A 131 -11.92 7.28 -5.12
N ALA A 132 -10.77 7.83 -5.46
CA ALA A 132 -9.70 8.14 -4.51
C ALA A 132 -10.19 8.99 -3.32
N GLU A 133 -10.96 10.05 -3.55
CA GLU A 133 -11.49 10.90 -2.47
C GLU A 133 -12.38 10.12 -1.51
N GLY A 134 -13.33 9.32 -2.03
CA GLY A 134 -14.25 8.53 -1.22
C GLY A 134 -13.53 7.46 -0.40
N VAL A 135 -12.60 6.75 -1.03
CA VAL A 135 -11.80 5.70 -0.38
C VAL A 135 -10.87 6.31 0.68
N ALA A 136 -10.19 7.42 0.36
CA ALA A 136 -9.34 8.12 1.32
C ALA A 136 -10.13 8.59 2.55
N LEU A 137 -11.31 9.22 2.36
CA LEU A 137 -12.17 9.64 3.49
C LEU A 137 -12.69 8.47 4.33
N ALA A 138 -12.98 7.33 3.70
CA ALA A 138 -13.44 6.14 4.40
C ALA A 138 -12.33 5.47 5.22
N LEU A 139 -11.12 5.37 4.65
CA LEU A 139 -10.01 4.60 5.21
C LEU A 139 -9.01 5.43 6.03
N ALA A 140 -9.00 6.77 5.92
CA ALA A 140 -8.11 7.62 6.71
C ALA A 140 -8.18 7.36 8.24
N PRO A 141 -9.35 7.12 8.87
CA PRO A 141 -9.39 6.80 10.28
C PRO A 141 -8.69 5.47 10.63
N LEU A 142 -8.79 4.48 9.75
CA LEU A 142 -8.11 3.19 9.92
C LEU A 142 -6.59 3.37 9.84
N VAL A 143 -6.11 4.10 8.84
CA VAL A 143 -4.67 4.37 8.66
C VAL A 143 -4.11 5.16 9.85
N ASP A 144 -4.81 6.21 10.31
CA ASP A 144 -4.37 7.00 11.47
C ASP A 144 -4.35 6.17 12.77
N PHE A 145 -5.36 5.32 12.97
CA PHE A 145 -5.40 4.40 14.12
C PHE A 145 -4.24 3.41 14.07
N THR A 146 -4.05 2.74 12.92
CA THR A 146 -2.93 1.79 12.73
C THR A 146 -1.58 2.49 12.90
N GLY A 147 -1.43 3.71 12.38
CA GLY A 147 -0.23 4.51 12.54
C GLY A 147 0.10 4.88 13.99
N ARG A 148 -0.92 5.10 14.81
CA ARG A 148 -0.72 5.33 16.25
C ARG A 148 -0.26 4.08 16.99
N VAL A 149 -0.86 2.93 16.68
CA VAL A 149 -0.50 1.63 17.28
C VAL A 149 0.88 1.17 16.79
N ALA A 150 1.16 1.33 15.51
CA ALA A 150 2.41 0.90 14.89
C ALA A 150 3.59 1.87 15.10
N ARG A 151 3.40 2.99 15.81
CA ARG A 151 4.46 3.99 16.05
C ARG A 151 5.83 3.40 16.45
N PRO A 152 5.92 2.51 17.45
CA PRO A 152 7.22 1.96 17.85
C PRO A 152 7.87 1.15 16.74
N VAL A 153 7.07 0.42 15.95
CA VAL A 153 7.56 -0.37 14.82
C VAL A 153 8.02 0.56 13.69
N ILE A 154 7.25 1.58 13.36
CA ILE A 154 7.61 2.58 12.34
C ILE A 154 8.90 3.30 12.71
N TRP A 155 9.07 3.69 13.97
CA TRP A 155 10.30 4.30 14.46
C TRP A 155 11.50 3.36 14.28
N LEU A 156 11.36 2.10 14.68
CA LEU A 156 12.42 1.09 14.53
C LEU A 156 12.79 0.88 13.06
N LEU A 157 11.79 0.75 12.18
CA LEU A 157 12.01 0.63 10.73
C LEU A 157 12.71 1.87 10.16
N GLY A 158 12.29 3.06 10.57
CA GLY A 158 12.92 4.32 10.15
C GLY A 158 14.39 4.40 10.54
N VAL A 159 14.72 4.05 11.79
CA VAL A 159 16.12 3.99 12.23
C VAL A 159 16.92 2.97 11.41
N SER A 160 16.37 1.77 11.20
CA SER A 160 17.02 0.71 10.42
C SER A 160 17.25 1.15 8.97
N THR A 161 16.25 1.77 8.35
CA THR A 161 16.36 2.29 6.97
C THR A 161 17.41 3.38 6.89
N ASN A 162 17.44 4.32 7.83
CA ASN A 162 18.44 5.38 7.86
C ASN A 162 19.88 4.82 7.99
N VAL A 163 20.06 3.76 8.77
CA VAL A 163 21.36 3.07 8.86
C VAL A 163 21.74 2.46 7.51
N VAL A 164 20.82 1.75 6.87
CA VAL A 164 21.09 1.13 5.55
C VAL A 164 21.39 2.19 4.49
N VAL A 165 20.62 3.27 4.44
CA VAL A 165 20.84 4.39 3.51
C VAL A 165 22.23 5.00 3.70
N ARG A 166 22.67 5.22 4.95
CA ARG A 166 24.01 5.73 5.24
C ARG A 166 25.12 4.78 4.83
N VAL A 167 24.94 3.47 5.07
CA VAL A 167 25.92 2.45 4.66
C VAL A 167 26.07 2.38 3.14
N LEU A 168 24.97 2.63 2.41
CA LEU A 168 24.97 2.69 0.94
C LEU A 168 25.45 4.04 0.39
N GLY A 169 25.88 4.98 1.25
CA GLY A 169 26.39 6.30 0.83
C GLY A 169 25.31 7.33 0.52
N GLY A 170 24.05 7.05 0.86
CA GLY A 170 22.93 7.99 0.73
C GLY A 170 22.79 8.89 1.97
N ASP A 171 22.19 10.05 1.77
CA ASP A 171 21.81 10.95 2.87
C ASP A 171 20.34 10.75 3.24
N PRO A 172 20.04 10.23 4.45
CA PRO A 172 18.67 10.01 4.89
C PRO A 172 17.92 11.32 5.22
N THR A 173 18.59 12.48 5.23
CA THR A 173 17.97 13.79 5.50
C THR A 173 17.41 14.45 4.25
N ILE A 174 17.79 13.99 3.06
CA ILE A 174 17.27 14.49 1.79
C ILE A 174 15.85 13.97 1.64
N SER A 175 14.89 14.80 2.02
CA SER A 175 13.47 14.57 1.74
C SER A 175 13.18 15.02 0.31
N ARG A 176 12.43 14.22 -0.43
CA ARG A 176 12.08 14.43 -1.85
C ARG A 176 11.15 15.63 -2.09
N GLU A 177 10.94 16.48 -1.08
CA GLU A 177 9.95 17.57 -1.07
C GLU A 177 10.51 18.96 -1.40
N GLU A 178 11.81 19.11 -1.55
CA GLU A 178 12.33 20.37 -2.05
C GLU A 178 12.28 20.34 -3.58
N VAL A 179 11.15 20.83 -4.12
CA VAL A 179 11.05 21.21 -5.54
C VAL A 179 12.14 22.24 -5.77
N THR A 180 13.21 21.82 -6.44
CA THR A 180 14.34 22.68 -6.74
C THR A 180 13.86 23.85 -7.62
N ASN A 181 14.42 25.05 -7.42
CA ASN A 181 14.09 26.22 -8.25
C ASN A 181 14.20 25.93 -9.75
N GLU A 182 15.09 25.02 -10.14
CA GLU A 182 15.21 24.53 -11.53
C GLU A 182 14.00 23.71 -11.98
N GLU A 183 13.41 22.92 -11.10
CA GLU A 183 12.21 22.12 -11.42
C GLU A 183 10.97 23.01 -11.55
N ILE A 184 10.87 24.07 -10.73
CA ILE A 184 9.85 25.11 -10.88
C ILE A 184 10.04 25.84 -12.22
N ARG A 185 11.25 26.20 -12.59
CA ARG A 185 11.56 26.80 -13.90
C ARG A 185 11.15 25.90 -15.06
N MET A 186 11.47 24.60 -14.99
CA MET A 186 11.06 23.65 -16.02
C MET A 186 9.54 23.48 -16.10
N MET A 187 8.84 23.47 -14.97
CA MET A 187 7.36 23.42 -14.95
C MET A 187 6.73 24.66 -15.56
N VAL A 188 7.28 25.84 -15.32
CA VAL A 188 6.82 27.11 -15.89
C VAL A 188 7.11 27.17 -17.38
N SER A 189 8.32 26.80 -17.80
CA SER A 189 8.69 26.82 -19.24
C SER A 189 7.94 25.75 -20.04
N GLY A 190 7.57 24.64 -19.45
CA GLY A 190 6.77 23.57 -20.07
C GLY A 190 5.25 23.77 -20.00
N SER A 191 4.78 24.79 -19.29
CA SER A 191 3.35 25.07 -19.15
C SER A 191 2.78 25.68 -20.42
N THR A 192 1.90 24.93 -21.09
CA THR A 192 1.15 25.42 -22.28
C THR A 192 -0.01 26.34 -21.90
N SER A 193 -0.30 26.50 -20.61
CA SER A 193 -1.39 27.36 -20.11
C SER A 193 -0.97 28.81 -19.81
N LEU A 194 0.34 29.09 -19.79
CA LEU A 194 0.88 30.43 -19.59
C LEU A 194 1.12 31.11 -20.94
N GLY A 195 0.64 32.33 -21.06
CA GLY A 195 0.95 33.20 -22.21
C GLY A 195 2.42 33.60 -22.22
N ASP A 196 2.93 34.02 -23.38
CA ASP A 196 4.35 34.39 -23.55
C ASP A 196 4.77 35.56 -22.64
N GLU A 197 3.85 36.45 -22.32
CA GLU A 197 4.06 37.60 -21.44
C GLU A 197 4.13 37.20 -19.97
N GLU A 198 3.25 36.29 -19.55
CA GLU A 198 3.24 35.72 -18.20
C GLU A 198 4.51 34.88 -17.92
N ARG A 199 4.98 34.15 -18.94
CA ARG A 199 6.22 33.37 -18.87
C ARG A 199 7.43 34.28 -18.69
N ARG A 200 7.53 35.39 -19.39
CA ARG A 200 8.60 36.40 -19.23
C ARG A 200 8.62 36.98 -17.83
N ILE A 201 7.47 37.36 -17.29
CA ILE A 201 7.37 37.92 -15.95
C ILE A 201 7.90 36.94 -14.90
N VAL A 202 7.59 35.65 -15.04
CA VAL A 202 8.07 34.62 -14.13
C VAL A 202 9.56 34.37 -14.30
N GLU A 203 10.08 34.35 -15.54
CA GLU A 203 11.53 34.20 -15.81
C GLU A 203 12.31 35.39 -15.28
N ASP A 204 11.83 36.62 -15.43
CA ASP A 204 12.46 37.83 -14.88
C ASP A 204 12.44 37.82 -13.34
N ALA A 205 11.36 37.34 -12.73
CA ALA A 205 11.28 37.20 -11.27
C ALA A 205 12.31 36.17 -10.74
N PHE A 206 12.53 35.06 -11.45
CA PHE A 206 13.57 34.08 -11.07
C PHE A 206 15.00 34.54 -11.38
N ALA A 207 15.20 35.48 -12.31
CA ALA A 207 16.50 36.06 -12.61
C ALA A 207 16.93 37.12 -11.59
N ALA A 208 15.97 37.67 -10.83
CA ALA A 208 16.21 38.69 -9.81
C ALA A 208 16.54 38.14 -8.41
N TRP A 209 16.49 36.81 -8.26
CA TRP A 209 16.83 36.07 -7.02
C TRP A 209 18.12 35.27 -7.18
#